data_2f9409c8d51843edaddf3283584d4c5c
#
_entry.id   2f9409c8d51843edaddf3283584d4c5c
#
_cell.length_a   1.000
_cell.length_b   1.000
_cell.length_c   1.000
_cell.angle_alpha   90.00
_cell.angle_beta   90.00
_cell.angle_gamma   90.00
#
_symmetry.space_group_name_H-M   'P 1'
#
loop_
_entity.id
_entity.type
_entity.pdbx_description
1 polymer ?
#
loop_
_entity_poly.entity_id
_entity_poly.type
_entity_poly.pdbx_seq_one_letter_code
_entity_poly.pdbx_strand_id
1 'polypeptide(L)'
;MPPVHDDPSGKRDEPPPRDESPPRDDSRMLVGLGHGTTAGFAIARIGELLRARTLNNIVGIPCSRITEAEARRSGIPTGILESHPEIDLTIDGADEVDPQLNMIKGGGGALLREKVVAEASKRCIYIIDESKLSPRVGTLRSVPVEVIPFAWKPVSRYLQSLGATSVVRREVVGRPFLTDEEKFILDCTFGALNDPGDLGGAVRRRAGVIEHGLFLGLATDVIVSGPSGLRHMTR
;
A
#
# COMPACT_ATOMS: atom_id res chain seq x y z
N MET A 1 -42.10 -14.89 -35.48
CA MET A 1 -41.03 -13.94 -35.77
C MET A 1 -41.42 -12.62 -35.13
N PRO A 2 -40.71 -12.11 -34.12
CA PRO A 2 -40.95 -10.76 -33.64
C PRO A 2 -40.21 -9.76 -34.56
N PRO A 3 -40.67 -8.51 -34.67
CA PRO A 3 -40.09 -7.51 -35.57
C PRO A 3 -38.73 -7.02 -35.11
N VAL A 4 -37.83 -6.88 -36.06
CA VAL A 4 -36.53 -6.24 -35.90
C VAL A 4 -36.76 -4.74 -35.76
N HIS A 5 -36.41 -4.13 -34.65
CA HIS A 5 -36.34 -2.68 -34.50
C HIS A 5 -34.99 -2.21 -35.05
N ASP A 6 -35.01 -1.57 -36.22
CA ASP A 6 -33.87 -0.77 -36.68
C ASP A 6 -33.73 0.48 -35.78
N ASP A 7 -32.62 0.61 -35.12
CA ASP A 7 -32.23 1.84 -34.40
C ASP A 7 -31.55 2.80 -35.41
N PRO A 8 -32.15 3.99 -35.70
CA PRO A 8 -31.60 4.92 -36.66
C PRO A 8 -30.52 5.86 -36.11
N SER A 9 -30.01 5.65 -34.87
CA SER A 9 -28.94 6.49 -34.30
C SER A 9 -27.57 5.95 -34.65
N GLY A 10 -27.10 6.15 -35.88
CA GLY A 10 -25.73 5.92 -36.32
C GLY A 10 -24.71 6.79 -35.55
N LYS A 11 -24.62 6.65 -34.25
CA LYS A 11 -23.46 7.13 -33.48
C LYS A 11 -22.27 6.23 -33.82
N ARG A 12 -21.37 6.75 -34.61
CA ARG A 12 -20.03 6.16 -34.72
C ARG A 12 -19.41 6.14 -33.33
N ASP A 13 -18.89 5.00 -32.92
CA ASP A 13 -18.09 4.87 -31.71
C ASP A 13 -16.94 5.89 -31.84
N GLU A 14 -17.03 6.98 -31.10
CA GLU A 14 -15.90 7.87 -30.93
C GLU A 14 -14.83 7.07 -30.19
N PRO A 15 -13.58 7.07 -30.67
CA PRO A 15 -12.50 6.44 -29.94
C PRO A 15 -12.43 7.07 -28.53
N PRO A 16 -12.09 6.29 -27.50
CA PRO A 16 -11.96 6.81 -26.14
C PRO A 16 -11.01 8.03 -26.17
N PRO A 17 -11.29 9.05 -25.36
CA PRO A 17 -10.45 10.24 -25.30
C PRO A 17 -9.01 9.81 -25.08
N ARG A 18 -8.10 10.35 -25.90
CA ARG A 18 -6.66 10.12 -25.72
C ARG A 18 -6.29 10.61 -24.33
N ASP A 19 -5.49 9.83 -23.63
CA ASP A 19 -4.88 10.25 -22.38
C ASP A 19 -4.04 11.52 -22.66
N GLU A 20 -4.60 12.67 -22.40
CA GLU A 20 -3.98 13.98 -22.54
C GLU A 20 -3.21 14.38 -21.28
N SER A 21 -2.70 13.38 -20.53
CA SER A 21 -1.81 13.68 -19.40
C SER A 21 -0.66 14.54 -19.89
N PRO A 22 -0.37 15.68 -19.24
CA PRO A 22 0.74 16.53 -19.66
C PRO A 22 2.05 15.72 -19.63
N PRO A 23 2.99 15.97 -20.55
CA PRO A 23 4.24 15.25 -20.58
C PRO A 23 4.93 15.37 -19.22
N ARG A 24 5.49 14.25 -18.75
CA ARG A 24 6.22 14.17 -17.49
C ARG A 24 7.31 15.24 -17.46
N ASP A 25 7.34 16.04 -16.42
CA ASP A 25 8.48 16.92 -16.11
C ASP A 25 9.61 16.08 -15.51
N ASP A 26 10.46 15.50 -16.39
CA ASP A 26 11.59 14.65 -16.02
C ASP A 26 12.64 15.37 -15.15
N SER A 27 12.50 16.69 -14.93
CA SER A 27 13.37 17.45 -14.03
C SER A 27 13.05 17.17 -12.54
N ARG A 28 11.91 16.52 -12.24
CA ARG A 28 11.45 16.23 -10.88
C ARG A 28 11.49 14.76 -10.56
N MET A 29 12.03 14.42 -9.38
CA MET A 29 11.97 13.09 -8.83
C MET A 29 10.65 12.87 -8.09
N LEU A 30 9.89 11.86 -8.46
CA LEU A 30 8.65 11.48 -7.80
C LEU A 30 8.93 10.48 -6.70
N VAL A 31 8.59 10.85 -5.46
CA VAL A 31 8.87 10.04 -4.28
C VAL A 31 7.56 9.62 -3.60
N GLY A 32 7.26 8.33 -3.61
CA GLY A 32 6.18 7.75 -2.82
C GLY A 32 6.50 7.88 -1.34
N LEU A 33 5.57 8.48 -0.60
CA LEU A 33 5.70 8.71 0.84
C LEU A 33 4.83 7.72 1.59
N GLY A 34 5.49 6.82 2.33
CA GLY A 34 4.86 5.76 3.12
C GLY A 34 4.08 6.26 4.33
N HIS A 35 3.43 5.33 5.02
CA HIS A 35 2.61 5.61 6.20
C HIS A 35 3.21 5.03 7.47
N GLY A 36 2.98 5.71 8.59
CA GLY A 36 3.33 5.24 9.94
C GLY A 36 4.62 5.86 10.48
N THR A 37 4.95 5.48 11.73
CA THR A 37 6.00 6.16 12.51
C THR A 37 7.36 6.14 11.83
N THR A 38 7.76 4.99 11.26
CA THR A 38 9.09 4.87 10.64
C THR A 38 9.17 5.68 9.34
N ALA A 39 8.13 5.63 8.49
CA ALA A 39 8.04 6.47 7.29
C ALA A 39 8.05 7.97 7.64
N GLY A 40 7.43 8.36 8.75
CA GLY A 40 7.42 9.74 9.25
C GLY A 40 8.82 10.32 9.49
N PHE A 41 9.78 9.51 9.95
CA PHE A 41 11.19 9.96 10.08
C PHE A 41 11.81 10.28 8.71
N ALA A 42 11.55 9.47 7.69
CA ALA A 42 12.02 9.75 6.33
C ALA A 42 11.38 11.02 5.76
N ILE A 43 10.08 11.20 5.95
CA ILE A 43 9.34 12.41 5.52
C ILE A 43 9.91 13.66 6.20
N ALA A 44 10.13 13.62 7.51
CA ALA A 44 10.74 14.72 8.24
C ALA A 44 12.14 15.06 7.69
N ARG A 45 12.95 14.02 7.43
CA ARG A 45 14.31 14.18 6.91
C ARG A 45 14.33 14.75 5.49
N ILE A 46 13.44 14.31 4.59
CA ILE A 46 13.27 14.88 3.26
C ILE A 46 12.95 16.38 3.37
N GLY A 47 12.01 16.75 4.25
CA GLY A 47 11.66 18.15 4.49
C GLY A 47 12.84 19.00 5.00
N GLU A 48 13.67 18.46 5.88
CA GLU A 48 14.91 19.13 6.34
C GLU A 48 15.88 19.38 5.18
N LEU A 49 16.12 18.36 4.34
CA LEU A 49 17.04 18.44 3.21
C LEU A 49 16.55 19.44 2.14
N LEU A 50 15.24 19.52 1.91
CA LEU A 50 14.63 20.51 1.03
C LEU A 50 14.83 21.93 1.58
N ARG A 51 14.57 22.16 2.86
CA ARG A 51 14.80 23.46 3.51
C ARG A 51 16.27 23.88 3.47
N ALA A 52 17.16 22.93 3.64
CA ALA A 52 18.61 23.16 3.54
C ALA A 52 19.10 23.31 2.10
N ARG A 53 18.23 23.16 1.09
CA ARG A 53 18.57 23.17 -0.34
C ARG A 53 19.63 22.11 -0.74
N THR A 54 19.79 21.07 0.09
CA THR A 54 20.66 19.92 -0.20
C THR A 54 19.94 18.93 -1.11
N LEU A 55 18.61 18.92 -1.08
CA LEU A 55 17.74 18.17 -1.95
C LEU A 55 16.84 19.15 -2.71
N ASN A 56 16.66 18.94 -4.01
CA ASN A 56 15.84 19.80 -4.87
C ASN A 56 14.98 18.94 -5.81
N ASN A 57 13.98 19.54 -6.41
CA ASN A 57 13.16 18.93 -7.47
C ASN A 57 12.47 17.63 -7.05
N ILE A 58 11.93 17.57 -5.82
CA ILE A 58 11.16 16.44 -5.30
C ILE A 58 9.67 16.79 -5.31
N VAL A 59 8.85 15.82 -5.71
CA VAL A 59 7.39 15.82 -5.51
C VAL A 59 7.03 14.54 -4.77
N GLY A 60 6.40 14.68 -3.62
CA GLY A 60 5.94 13.56 -2.79
C GLY A 60 4.57 13.06 -3.23
N ILE A 61 4.39 11.75 -3.37
CA ILE A 61 3.10 11.09 -3.60
C ILE A 61 2.70 10.38 -2.31
N PRO A 62 1.81 10.96 -1.49
CA PRO A 62 1.45 10.40 -0.19
C PRO A 62 0.51 9.19 -0.32
N CYS A 63 0.77 8.12 0.42
CA CYS A 63 -0.07 6.92 0.45
C CYS A 63 -1.23 7.00 1.46
N SER A 64 -1.43 8.13 2.15
CA SER A 64 -2.56 8.33 3.07
C SER A 64 -2.82 9.82 3.31
N ARG A 65 -4.03 10.14 3.79
CA ARG A 65 -4.38 11.52 4.22
C ARG A 65 -3.49 12.02 5.35
N ILE A 66 -3.10 11.13 6.26
CA ILE A 66 -2.16 11.47 7.35
C ILE A 66 -0.79 11.81 6.76
N THR A 67 -0.27 10.98 5.88
CA THR A 67 1.01 11.20 5.19
C THR A 67 1.01 12.49 4.38
N GLU A 68 -0.09 12.81 3.70
CA GLU A 68 -0.23 14.07 2.98
C GLU A 68 -0.10 15.28 3.91
N ALA A 69 -0.79 15.23 5.05
CA ALA A 69 -0.70 16.30 6.06
C ALA A 69 0.72 16.43 6.64
N GLU A 70 1.43 15.30 6.86
CA GLU A 70 2.82 15.29 7.32
C GLU A 70 3.78 15.86 6.28
N ALA A 71 3.65 15.47 5.02
CA ALA A 71 4.44 15.99 3.91
C ALA A 71 4.30 17.52 3.78
N ARG A 72 3.07 18.02 3.81
CA ARG A 72 2.78 19.46 3.77
C ARG A 72 3.41 20.21 4.95
N ARG A 73 3.30 19.68 6.18
CA ARG A 73 3.96 20.27 7.37
C ARG A 73 5.47 20.28 7.24
N SER A 74 6.03 19.27 6.59
CA SER A 74 7.48 19.17 6.34
C SER A 74 7.96 20.03 5.18
N GLY A 75 7.05 20.71 4.45
CA GLY A 75 7.38 21.58 3.32
C GLY A 75 7.69 20.81 2.03
N ILE A 76 7.24 19.55 1.91
CA ILE A 76 7.40 18.74 0.71
C ILE A 76 6.26 19.08 -0.25
N PRO A 77 6.54 19.49 -1.50
CA PRO A 77 5.51 19.60 -2.54
C PRO A 77 4.84 18.25 -2.78
N THR A 78 3.52 18.19 -2.81
CA THR A 78 2.77 16.95 -3.00
C THR A 78 2.06 16.90 -4.34
N GLY A 79 2.03 15.74 -4.98
CA GLY A 79 1.26 15.41 -6.17
C GLY A 79 0.27 14.28 -5.91
N ILE A 80 -0.48 13.89 -6.94
CA ILE A 80 -1.45 12.79 -6.94
C ILE A 80 -1.11 11.80 -8.05
N LEU A 81 -1.48 10.53 -7.86
CA LEU A 81 -1.21 9.46 -8.84
C LEU A 81 -1.90 9.69 -10.19
N GLU A 82 -3.05 10.34 -10.22
CA GLU A 82 -3.74 10.69 -11.46
C GLU A 82 -2.87 11.52 -12.40
N SER A 83 -2.10 12.47 -11.86
CA SER A 83 -1.17 13.31 -12.64
C SER A 83 0.23 12.70 -12.74
N HIS A 84 0.56 11.72 -11.92
CA HIS A 84 1.88 11.10 -11.81
C HIS A 84 1.74 9.58 -11.65
N PRO A 85 1.35 8.85 -12.71
CA PRO A 85 1.04 7.41 -12.62
C PRO A 85 2.25 6.52 -12.41
N GLU A 86 3.47 7.02 -12.61
CA GLU A 86 4.73 6.34 -12.35
C GLU A 86 5.54 7.09 -11.30
N ILE A 87 6.05 6.37 -10.31
CA ILE A 87 6.87 6.89 -9.21
C ILE A 87 8.30 6.38 -9.34
N ASP A 88 9.30 7.25 -9.12
CA ASP A 88 10.70 6.84 -9.24
C ASP A 88 11.16 6.01 -8.05
N LEU A 89 10.76 6.40 -6.85
CA LEU A 89 11.19 5.77 -5.61
C LEU A 89 10.08 5.89 -4.57
N THR A 90 9.74 4.80 -3.88
CA THR A 90 8.94 4.84 -2.65
C THR A 90 9.80 4.54 -1.44
N ILE A 91 9.59 5.29 -0.34
CA ILE A 91 10.16 5.03 0.97
C ILE A 91 9.01 4.79 1.95
N ASP A 92 9.00 3.61 2.58
CA ASP A 92 7.93 3.22 3.50
C ASP A 92 8.45 2.34 4.65
N GLY A 93 7.61 2.03 5.62
CA GLY A 93 7.87 1.05 6.68
C GLY A 93 7.22 -0.30 6.38
N ALA A 94 7.47 -1.29 7.24
CA ALA A 94 6.76 -2.56 7.23
C ALA A 94 6.49 -3.05 8.66
N ASP A 95 5.44 -3.88 8.82
CA ASP A 95 5.07 -4.45 10.11
C ASP A 95 5.79 -5.77 10.40
N GLU A 96 6.12 -6.52 9.34
CA GLU A 96 6.90 -7.77 9.38
C GLU A 96 7.59 -7.98 8.04
N VAL A 97 8.83 -8.50 8.04
CA VAL A 97 9.64 -8.78 6.84
C VAL A 97 10.34 -10.11 7.00
N ASP A 98 10.30 -10.96 5.96
CA ASP A 98 11.04 -12.22 5.90
C ASP A 98 12.33 -12.12 5.05
N PRO A 99 13.21 -13.13 5.06
CA PRO A 99 14.45 -13.12 4.28
C PRO A 99 14.26 -13.03 2.76
N GLN A 100 13.07 -13.37 2.23
CA GLN A 100 12.72 -13.24 0.82
C GLN A 100 12.17 -11.85 0.48
N LEU A 101 12.19 -10.92 1.46
CA LEU A 101 11.61 -9.58 1.38
C LEU A 101 10.09 -9.60 1.12
N ASN A 102 9.41 -10.67 1.51
CA ASN A 102 7.97 -10.62 1.65
C ASN A 102 7.63 -9.84 2.92
N MET A 103 6.54 -9.10 2.89
CA MET A 103 6.19 -8.22 4.01
C MET A 103 4.73 -8.35 4.39
N ILE A 104 4.45 -8.08 5.66
CA ILE A 104 3.12 -7.68 6.12
C ILE A 104 3.14 -6.19 6.39
N LYS A 105 2.15 -5.48 5.84
CA LYS A 105 1.89 -4.07 6.02
C LYS A 105 0.41 -3.80 6.31
N GLY A 106 0.10 -2.59 6.71
CA GLY A 106 -1.28 -2.17 6.96
C GLY A 106 -1.66 -2.12 8.44
N GLY A 107 -0.69 -2.22 9.37
CA GLY A 107 -0.90 -1.98 10.80
C GLY A 107 -1.49 -0.60 11.06
N GLY A 108 -1.08 0.42 10.31
CA GLY A 108 -1.62 1.79 10.34
C GLY A 108 -2.95 1.99 9.59
N GLY A 109 -3.42 1.00 8.82
CA GLY A 109 -4.71 1.06 8.12
C GLY A 109 -4.67 1.65 6.71
N ALA A 110 -3.50 1.89 6.12
CA ALA A 110 -3.35 2.49 4.79
C ALA A 110 -2.97 1.48 3.69
N LEU A 111 -3.08 0.17 3.95
CA LEU A 111 -2.53 -0.91 3.13
C LEU A 111 -2.85 -0.83 1.64
N LEU A 112 -4.07 -0.42 1.28
CA LEU A 112 -4.50 -0.31 -0.11
C LEU A 112 -3.69 0.75 -0.85
N ARG A 113 -3.68 1.98 -0.33
CA ARG A 113 -2.92 3.08 -0.95
C ARG A 113 -1.41 2.85 -0.88
N GLU A 114 -0.90 2.28 0.21
CA GLU A 114 0.51 1.86 0.32
C GLU A 114 0.89 0.90 -0.81
N LYS A 115 0.03 -0.09 -1.11
CA LYS A 115 0.28 -1.06 -2.18
C LYS A 115 0.20 -0.41 -3.56
N VAL A 116 -0.82 0.41 -3.82
CA VAL A 116 -0.97 1.13 -5.10
C VAL A 116 0.26 2.01 -5.38
N VAL A 117 0.75 2.75 -4.37
CA VAL A 117 1.96 3.58 -4.48
C VAL A 117 3.19 2.70 -4.73
N ALA A 118 3.31 1.55 -4.05
CA ALA A 118 4.43 0.63 -4.26
C ALA A 118 4.42 0.00 -5.67
N GLU A 119 3.24 -0.42 -6.15
CA GLU A 119 3.07 -0.98 -7.50
C GLU A 119 3.34 0.04 -8.62
N ALA A 120 3.09 1.33 -8.35
CA ALA A 120 3.39 2.43 -9.27
C ALA A 120 4.88 2.83 -9.26
N SER A 121 5.71 2.24 -8.39
CA SER A 121 7.08 2.68 -8.13
C SER A 121 8.12 1.79 -8.84
N LYS A 122 9.12 2.43 -9.46
CA LYS A 122 10.27 1.73 -10.06
C LYS A 122 11.16 1.09 -9.00
N ARG A 123 11.26 1.71 -7.82
CA ARG A 123 12.05 1.24 -6.69
C ARG A 123 11.29 1.44 -5.39
N CYS A 124 11.30 0.42 -4.52
CA CYS A 124 10.66 0.48 -3.21
C CYS A 124 11.67 0.16 -2.11
N ILE A 125 12.00 1.16 -1.29
CA ILE A 125 12.88 1.02 -0.13
C ILE A 125 12.02 0.98 1.13
N TYR A 126 12.13 -0.11 1.89
CA TYR A 126 11.47 -0.23 3.18
C TYR A 126 12.47 -0.04 4.31
N ILE A 127 12.11 0.79 5.29
CA ILE A 127 12.93 1.09 6.46
C ILE A 127 12.25 0.49 7.69
N ILE A 128 12.99 -0.34 8.44
CA ILE A 128 12.46 -1.05 9.60
C ILE A 128 13.50 -1.12 10.74
N ASP A 129 13.05 -1.40 11.94
CA ASP A 129 13.89 -1.90 13.00
C ASP A 129 13.95 -3.45 12.98
N GLU A 130 14.99 -4.02 13.59
CA GLU A 130 15.22 -5.47 13.56
C GLU A 130 14.11 -6.30 14.21
N SER A 131 13.26 -5.71 15.07
CA SER A 131 12.12 -6.42 15.68
C SER A 131 11.02 -6.79 14.68
N LYS A 132 11.10 -6.24 13.46
CA LYS A 132 10.18 -6.54 12.36
C LYS A 132 10.61 -7.72 11.50
N LEU A 133 11.83 -8.23 11.73
CA LEU A 133 12.33 -9.39 10.99
C LEU A 133 11.75 -10.68 11.57
N SER A 134 11.30 -11.56 10.69
CA SER A 134 10.85 -12.90 11.04
C SER A 134 11.37 -13.94 10.06
N PRO A 135 11.42 -15.23 10.44
CA PRO A 135 11.79 -16.28 9.50
C PRO A 135 10.81 -16.45 8.33
N ARG A 136 9.53 -16.13 8.55
CA ARG A 136 8.44 -16.18 7.57
C ARG A 136 7.35 -15.20 7.99
N VAL A 137 6.79 -14.48 7.04
CA VAL A 137 5.65 -13.59 7.30
C VAL A 137 4.47 -14.31 7.93
N GLY A 138 3.74 -13.63 8.81
CA GLY A 138 2.65 -14.18 9.62
C GLY A 138 3.11 -14.76 10.96
N THR A 139 4.43 -14.78 11.24
CA THR A 139 4.98 -15.21 12.53
C THR A 139 4.72 -14.19 13.62
N LEU A 140 4.92 -12.91 13.32
CA LEU A 140 4.83 -11.81 14.28
C LEU A 140 3.51 -11.03 14.18
N ARG A 141 2.93 -10.96 12.98
CA ARG A 141 1.78 -10.10 12.69
C ARG A 141 0.64 -10.86 12.04
N SER A 142 -0.58 -10.43 12.35
CA SER A 142 -1.76 -10.80 11.58
C SER A 142 -1.72 -10.12 10.20
N VAL A 143 -2.32 -10.78 9.21
CA VAL A 143 -2.50 -10.21 7.87
C VAL A 143 -3.75 -9.35 7.88
N PRO A 144 -3.66 -8.02 7.69
CA PRO A 144 -4.84 -7.19 7.55
C PRO A 144 -5.46 -7.40 6.17
N VAL A 145 -6.79 -7.48 6.12
CA VAL A 145 -7.57 -7.60 4.88
C VAL A 145 -8.60 -6.48 4.84
N GLU A 146 -8.52 -5.64 3.83
CA GLU A 146 -9.45 -4.54 3.60
C GLU A 146 -10.67 -5.03 2.86
N VAL A 147 -11.87 -4.73 3.40
CA VAL A 147 -13.14 -5.27 2.91
C VAL A 147 -14.22 -4.19 2.85
N ILE A 148 -15.14 -4.29 1.92
CA ILE A 148 -16.33 -3.43 1.94
C ILE A 148 -17.18 -3.74 3.20
N PRO A 149 -17.75 -2.71 3.87
CA PRO A 149 -18.54 -2.91 5.10
C PRO A 149 -19.67 -3.92 4.95
N PHE A 150 -20.34 -3.95 3.81
CA PHE A 150 -21.44 -4.89 3.53
C PHE A 150 -21.00 -6.37 3.61
N ALA A 151 -19.76 -6.69 3.22
CA ALA A 151 -19.30 -8.07 3.06
C ALA A 151 -18.47 -8.60 4.25
N TRP A 152 -18.22 -7.81 5.30
CA TRP A 152 -17.24 -8.18 6.31
C TRP A 152 -17.49 -9.53 7.00
N LYS A 153 -18.76 -9.86 7.34
CA LYS A 153 -19.09 -11.16 7.97
C LYS A 153 -18.90 -12.36 7.05
N PRO A 154 -19.47 -12.39 5.81
CA PRO A 154 -19.19 -13.46 4.86
C PRO A 154 -17.71 -13.62 4.54
N VAL A 155 -16.95 -12.51 4.39
CA VAL A 155 -15.50 -12.54 4.15
C VAL A 155 -14.78 -13.08 5.37
N SER A 156 -15.14 -12.68 6.60
CA SER A 156 -14.53 -13.22 7.82
C SER A 156 -14.63 -14.76 7.89
N ARG A 157 -15.82 -15.32 7.60
CA ARG A 157 -16.01 -16.79 7.55
C ARG A 157 -15.15 -17.45 6.46
N TYR A 158 -15.04 -16.80 5.32
CA TYR A 158 -14.19 -17.30 4.25
C TYR A 158 -12.71 -17.31 4.65
N LEU A 159 -12.20 -16.26 5.29
CA LEU A 159 -10.84 -16.19 5.79
C LEU A 159 -10.54 -17.29 6.84
N GLN A 160 -11.52 -17.58 7.70
CA GLN A 160 -11.43 -18.73 8.62
C GLN A 160 -11.34 -20.06 7.86
N SER A 161 -12.11 -20.25 6.77
CA SER A 161 -12.02 -21.46 5.95
C SER A 161 -10.68 -21.60 5.20
N LEU A 162 -9.94 -20.51 5.02
CA LEU A 162 -8.56 -20.52 4.50
C LEU A 162 -7.52 -20.82 5.58
N GLY A 163 -7.93 -21.08 6.83
CA GLY A 163 -7.04 -21.44 7.92
C GLY A 163 -6.71 -20.33 8.90
N ALA A 164 -7.37 -19.17 8.81
CA ALA A 164 -7.20 -18.14 9.83
C ALA A 164 -7.75 -18.63 11.18
N THR A 165 -6.89 -18.69 12.20
CA THR A 165 -7.24 -19.09 13.57
C THR A 165 -8.01 -18.00 14.31
N SER A 166 -7.85 -16.76 13.88
CA SER A 166 -8.59 -15.59 14.38
C SER A 166 -8.82 -14.60 13.24
N VAL A 167 -10.00 -14.00 13.18
CA VAL A 167 -10.36 -12.89 12.27
C VAL A 167 -11.10 -11.84 13.09
N VAL A 168 -10.45 -10.71 13.33
CA VAL A 168 -10.97 -9.62 14.15
C VAL A 168 -11.19 -8.39 13.28
N ARG A 169 -12.41 -7.83 13.28
CA ARG A 169 -12.66 -6.53 12.66
C ARG A 169 -11.97 -5.45 13.50
N ARG A 170 -11.10 -4.67 12.87
CA ARG A 170 -10.36 -3.60 13.55
C ARG A 170 -11.30 -2.53 14.08
N GLU A 171 -11.03 -2.10 15.31
CA GLU A 171 -11.82 -1.08 15.99
C GLU A 171 -10.91 -0.04 16.64
N VAL A 172 -11.41 1.20 16.72
CA VAL A 172 -10.79 2.29 17.47
C VAL A 172 -11.85 2.87 18.41
N VAL A 173 -11.56 2.85 19.71
CA VAL A 173 -12.46 3.34 20.77
C VAL A 173 -13.88 2.71 20.66
N GLY A 174 -13.93 1.39 20.44
CA GLY A 174 -15.21 0.62 20.36
C GLY A 174 -16.03 0.87 19.08
N ARG A 175 -15.46 1.54 18.08
CA ARG A 175 -16.08 1.76 16.78
C ARG A 175 -15.27 1.10 15.68
N PRO A 176 -15.91 0.61 14.60
CA PRO A 176 -15.17 0.09 13.46
C PRO A 176 -14.17 1.12 12.93
N PHE A 177 -12.91 0.69 12.75
CA PHE A 177 -11.92 1.50 12.04
C PHE A 177 -12.32 1.62 10.57
N LEU A 178 -12.24 2.83 10.03
CA LEU A 178 -12.45 3.10 8.61
C LEU A 178 -11.12 3.52 7.96
N THR A 179 -10.79 2.89 6.84
CA THR A 179 -9.67 3.30 6.00
C THR A 179 -9.94 4.64 5.32
N ASP A 180 -8.95 5.23 4.66
CA ASP A 180 -9.12 6.43 3.84
C ASP A 180 -10.17 6.26 2.73
N GLU A 181 -10.41 5.00 2.29
CA GLU A 181 -11.43 4.62 1.31
C GLU A 181 -12.75 4.15 1.96
N GLU A 182 -12.94 4.43 3.26
CA GLU A 182 -14.15 4.09 4.03
C GLU A 182 -14.47 2.59 4.06
N LYS A 183 -13.43 1.76 4.12
CA LYS A 183 -13.53 0.31 4.20
C LYS A 183 -13.19 -0.18 5.62
N PHE A 184 -13.60 -1.40 5.93
CA PHE A 184 -13.20 -2.08 7.16
C PHE A 184 -11.89 -2.85 6.95
N ILE A 185 -11.17 -3.09 8.05
CA ILE A 185 -10.03 -4.00 8.09
C ILE A 185 -10.40 -5.19 8.97
N LEU A 186 -10.11 -6.38 8.45
CA LEU A 186 -10.10 -7.63 9.19
C LEU A 186 -8.66 -8.04 9.47
N ASP A 187 -8.27 -8.08 10.73
CA ASP A 187 -6.96 -8.58 11.15
C ASP A 187 -7.02 -10.10 11.28
N CYS A 188 -6.29 -10.81 10.42
CA CYS A 188 -6.39 -12.26 10.25
C CYS A 188 -5.11 -12.95 10.73
N THR A 189 -5.21 -13.80 11.74
CA THR A 189 -4.08 -14.58 12.26
C THR A 189 -4.03 -15.94 11.57
N PHE A 190 -3.02 -16.16 10.74
CA PHE A 190 -2.77 -17.44 10.07
C PHE A 190 -1.57 -18.19 10.69
N GLY A 191 -0.71 -17.51 11.46
CA GLY A 191 0.60 -18.01 11.85
C GLY A 191 1.61 -17.90 10.71
N ALA A 192 2.78 -18.51 10.86
CA ALA A 192 3.84 -18.47 9.86
C ALA A 192 3.38 -19.06 8.53
N LEU A 193 3.40 -18.27 7.46
CA LEU A 193 2.91 -18.66 6.15
C LEU A 193 3.98 -19.46 5.38
N ASN A 194 3.59 -20.64 4.87
CA ASN A 194 4.46 -21.44 4.00
C ASN A 194 4.43 -20.90 2.57
N ASP A 195 3.26 -20.51 2.10
CA ASP A 195 3.04 -19.92 0.78
C ASP A 195 2.16 -18.68 0.90
N PRO A 196 2.77 -17.50 1.12
CA PRO A 196 2.03 -16.26 1.19
C PRO A 196 1.40 -15.84 -0.15
N GLY A 197 1.93 -16.33 -1.28
CA GLY A 197 1.40 -16.05 -2.62
C GLY A 197 0.05 -16.73 -2.85
N ASP A 198 -0.04 -18.03 -2.54
CA ASP A 198 -1.27 -18.80 -2.65
C ASP A 198 -2.37 -18.23 -1.75
N LEU A 199 -2.02 -17.88 -0.50
CA LEU A 199 -2.97 -17.23 0.42
C LEU A 199 -3.45 -15.89 -0.14
N GLY A 200 -2.53 -15.02 -0.56
CA GLY A 200 -2.86 -13.71 -1.12
C GLY A 200 -3.77 -13.81 -2.34
N GLY A 201 -3.46 -14.74 -3.26
CA GLY A 201 -4.29 -15.03 -4.43
C GLY A 201 -5.69 -15.55 -4.06
N ALA A 202 -5.81 -16.42 -3.05
CA ALA A 202 -7.09 -16.90 -2.56
C ALA A 202 -7.93 -15.78 -1.96
N VAL A 203 -7.32 -14.94 -1.12
CA VAL A 203 -7.98 -13.78 -0.48
C VAL A 203 -8.51 -12.80 -1.52
N ARG A 204 -7.70 -12.42 -2.51
CA ARG A 204 -8.11 -11.44 -3.56
C ARG A 204 -9.28 -11.93 -4.42
N ARG A 205 -9.43 -13.24 -4.64
CA ARG A 205 -10.54 -13.80 -5.45
C ARG A 205 -11.91 -13.69 -4.77
N ARG A 206 -11.97 -13.35 -3.46
CA ARG A 206 -13.25 -13.29 -2.74
C ARG A 206 -13.95 -11.96 -2.95
N ALA A 207 -15.17 -12.00 -3.49
CA ALA A 207 -16.02 -10.81 -3.61
C ALA A 207 -16.20 -10.12 -2.24
N GLY A 208 -16.03 -8.80 -2.22
CA GLY A 208 -16.07 -7.97 -1.02
C GLY A 208 -14.72 -7.73 -0.35
N VAL A 209 -13.67 -8.44 -0.75
CA VAL A 209 -12.28 -8.07 -0.44
C VAL A 209 -11.84 -6.97 -1.41
N ILE A 210 -11.17 -5.96 -0.87
CA ILE A 210 -10.55 -4.88 -1.65
C ILE A 210 -9.07 -5.21 -1.83
N GLU A 211 -8.33 -5.42 -0.72
CA GLU A 211 -6.91 -5.73 -0.75
C GLU A 211 -6.48 -6.40 0.57
N HIS A 212 -5.28 -6.95 0.61
CA HIS A 212 -4.67 -7.56 1.78
C HIS A 212 -3.27 -7.02 2.05
N GLY A 213 -2.82 -7.12 3.29
CA GLY A 213 -1.53 -6.61 3.76
C GLY A 213 -0.31 -7.47 3.45
N LEU A 214 -0.43 -8.50 2.61
CA LEU A 214 0.74 -9.22 2.09
C LEU A 214 1.33 -8.44 0.91
N PHE A 215 2.56 -7.97 1.04
CA PHE A 215 3.34 -7.26 0.04
C PHE A 215 4.43 -8.19 -0.47
N LEU A 216 4.17 -8.82 -1.59
CA LEU A 216 5.01 -9.87 -2.16
C LEU A 216 5.67 -9.37 -3.43
N GLY A 217 7.00 -9.47 -3.51
CA GLY A 217 7.72 -9.06 -4.70
C GLY A 217 7.86 -7.55 -4.92
N LEU A 218 7.38 -6.72 -3.99
CA LEU A 218 7.36 -5.25 -4.14
C LEU A 218 8.62 -4.58 -3.59
N ALA A 219 9.24 -5.12 -2.52
CA ALA A 219 10.47 -4.55 -2.00
C ALA A 219 11.63 -4.79 -2.97
N THR A 220 12.34 -3.72 -3.32
CA THR A 220 13.66 -3.80 -3.95
C THR A 220 14.75 -3.80 -2.90
N ASP A 221 14.55 -3.04 -1.83
CA ASP A 221 15.50 -2.82 -0.75
C ASP A 221 14.79 -2.81 0.59
N VAL A 222 15.46 -3.36 1.61
CA VAL A 222 15.06 -3.21 3.02
C VAL A 222 16.27 -2.73 3.81
N ILE A 223 16.12 -1.59 4.49
CA ILE A 223 17.13 -1.05 5.39
C ILE A 223 16.69 -1.35 6.82
N VAL A 224 17.48 -2.14 7.51
CA VAL A 224 17.21 -2.59 8.88
C VAL A 224 18.10 -1.84 9.85
N SER A 225 17.50 -1.18 10.84
CA SER A 225 18.22 -0.56 11.96
C SER A 225 18.21 -1.49 13.16
N GLY A 226 19.37 -1.70 13.78
CA GLY A 226 19.52 -2.53 14.98
C GLY A 226 20.71 -2.09 15.84
N PRO A 227 20.96 -2.73 17.00
CA PRO A 227 22.07 -2.40 17.88
C PRO A 227 23.45 -2.52 17.23
N SER A 228 23.59 -3.39 16.23
CA SER A 228 24.82 -3.57 15.45
C SER A 228 24.98 -2.56 14.30
N GLY A 229 24.09 -1.58 14.18
CA GLY A 229 24.10 -0.58 13.11
C GLY A 229 23.03 -0.84 12.04
N LEU A 230 23.32 -0.36 10.83
CA LEU A 230 22.43 -0.51 9.67
C LEU A 230 22.81 -1.74 8.84
N ARG A 231 21.82 -2.52 8.45
CA ARG A 231 21.94 -3.60 7.49
C ARG A 231 21.07 -3.32 6.26
N HIS A 232 21.63 -3.52 5.09
CA HIS A 232 20.92 -3.39 3.83
C HIS A 232 20.66 -4.79 3.22
N MET A 233 19.41 -5.07 2.92
CA MET A 233 18.97 -6.30 2.26
C MET A 233 18.40 -5.90 0.89
N THR A 234 18.77 -6.65 -0.14
CA THR A 234 18.31 -6.44 -1.53
C THR A 234 17.76 -7.73 -2.09
N ARG A 235 16.90 -7.63 -3.06
CA ARG A 235 16.37 -8.76 -3.80
C ARG A 235 17.33 -9.23 -4.88
#